data_b473bcc4d5bf19f2d1ddf4af5714af04
#
_entry.id   b473bcc4d5bf19f2d1ddf4af5714af04
#
_cell.length_a   1.000
_cell.length_b   1.000
_cell.length_c   1.000
_cell.angle_alpha   90.00
_cell.angle_beta   90.00
_cell.angle_gamma   90.00
#
_symmetry.space_group_name_H-M   'P 1'
#
loop_
_entity.id
_entity.type
_entity.pdbx_description
1 polymer ?
#
loop_
_entity_poly.entity_id
_entity_poly.type
_entity_poly.pdbx_seq_one_letter_code
_entity_poly.pdbx_strand_id
1 'polypeptide(L)'
;TGLWALPVLGLAQTFALGTGLNIAVGLVILARNAPPAQKKLVPLVLPGVVLWIVLAQSLFHKEWASLTTAGAYRMRGQAAESFAEYRAINQQPTLLYHRDGASATVTVKEFPKNHLFLQVNGKTDASTGTDMLTQLMLGHVPALLHAEPHSALVVGLGSGVTCGALLTHTGITNVDVVEISPEVVEAARY
;
A
#
# COMPACT_ATOMS: atom_id res chain seq x y z
N THR A 1 -10.74 15.10 4.50
CA THR A 1 -9.29 15.30 4.23
C THR A 1 -8.62 14.02 3.74
N GLY A 2 -8.90 12.84 4.33
CA GLY A 2 -8.31 11.57 3.89
C GLY A 2 -8.68 11.18 2.46
N LEU A 3 -9.93 11.38 2.07
CA LEU A 3 -10.44 11.05 0.72
C LEU A 3 -9.78 11.83 -0.42
N TRP A 4 -9.20 13.00 -0.13
CA TRP A 4 -8.51 13.83 -1.13
C TRP A 4 -6.99 13.83 -0.93
N ALA A 5 -6.52 13.98 0.30
CA ALA A 5 -5.10 14.14 0.58
C ALA A 5 -4.30 12.86 0.29
N LEU A 6 -4.83 11.68 0.67
CA LEU A 6 -4.12 10.41 0.47
C LEU A 6 -3.90 10.08 -1.02
N PRO A 7 -4.91 10.13 -1.92
CA PRO A 7 -4.68 9.83 -3.33
C PRO A 7 -3.77 10.84 -4.06
N VAL A 8 -3.77 12.12 -3.61
CA VAL A 8 -3.02 13.20 -4.28
C VAL A 8 -1.59 13.31 -3.75
N LEU A 9 -1.42 13.26 -2.43
CA LEU A 9 -0.15 13.49 -1.75
C LEU A 9 0.56 12.20 -1.36
N GLY A 10 -0.18 11.10 -1.23
CA GLY A 10 0.29 9.86 -0.63
C GLY A 10 0.33 9.92 0.90
N LEU A 11 0.52 8.76 1.52
CA LEU A 11 0.47 8.59 2.97
C LEU A 11 1.55 9.42 3.68
N ALA A 12 2.80 9.34 3.21
CA ALA A 12 3.93 10.03 3.85
C ALA A 12 3.79 11.55 3.86
N GLN A 13 3.38 12.15 2.73
CA GLN A 13 3.20 13.59 2.63
C GLN A 13 1.98 14.08 3.43
N THR A 14 0.91 13.28 3.47
CA THR A 14 -0.27 13.59 4.28
C THR A 14 0.06 13.61 5.76
N PHE A 15 0.87 12.67 6.25
CA PHE A 15 1.38 12.68 7.62
C PHE A 15 2.30 13.87 7.88
N ALA A 16 3.20 14.19 6.96
CA ALA A 16 4.08 15.34 7.09
C ALA A 16 3.30 16.67 7.17
N LEU A 17 2.26 16.82 6.34
CA LEU A 17 1.37 17.98 6.38
C LEU A 17 0.65 18.10 7.73
N GLY A 18 0.08 16.99 8.23
CA GLY A 18 -0.58 16.95 9.53
C GLY A 18 0.37 17.29 10.69
N THR A 19 1.57 16.73 10.67
CA THR A 19 2.61 17.00 11.65
C THR A 19 3.03 18.47 11.60
N GLY A 20 3.26 19.02 10.41
CA GLY A 20 3.61 20.43 10.23
C GLY A 20 2.53 21.37 10.76
N LEU A 21 1.26 21.06 10.51
CA LEU A 21 0.14 21.84 11.03
C LEU A 21 0.07 21.81 12.56
N ASN A 22 0.23 20.64 13.18
CA ASN A 22 0.27 20.49 14.64
C ASN A 22 1.44 21.27 15.28
N ILE A 23 2.61 21.22 14.66
CA ILE A 23 3.77 21.99 15.12
C ILE A 23 3.50 23.48 14.99
N ALA A 24 2.92 23.95 13.87
CA ALA A 24 2.59 25.35 13.69
C ALA A 24 1.62 25.85 14.77
N VAL A 25 0.57 25.09 15.07
CA VAL A 25 -0.35 25.40 16.17
C VAL A 25 0.36 25.45 17.52
N GLY A 26 1.20 24.45 17.82
CA GLY A 26 2.01 24.42 19.05
C GLY A 26 2.91 25.64 19.18
N LEU A 27 3.57 26.06 18.10
CA LEU A 27 4.43 27.26 18.08
C LEU A 27 3.65 28.54 18.30
N VAL A 28 2.45 28.67 17.72
CA VAL A 28 1.57 29.84 17.98
C VAL A 28 1.18 29.92 19.45
N ILE A 29 0.80 28.79 20.05
CA ILE A 29 0.46 28.73 21.49
C ILE A 29 1.67 29.09 22.35
N LEU A 30 2.83 28.51 22.03
CA LEU A 30 4.10 28.81 22.75
C LEU A 30 4.49 30.29 22.62
N ALA A 31 4.42 30.87 21.42
CA ALA A 31 4.74 32.28 21.19
C ALA A 31 3.83 33.23 21.96
N ARG A 32 2.55 32.85 22.15
CA ARG A 32 1.61 33.66 22.95
C ARG A 32 1.84 33.57 24.44
N ASN A 33 2.15 32.39 24.97
CA ASN A 33 2.13 32.11 26.41
C ASN A 33 3.54 31.98 27.04
N ALA A 34 4.63 31.86 26.25
CA ALA A 34 5.98 31.70 26.76
C ALA A 34 6.55 32.97 27.37
N PRO A 35 7.41 32.86 28.40
CA PRO A 35 8.15 33.97 28.94
C PRO A 35 9.08 34.58 27.88
N PRO A 36 9.45 35.89 28.03
CA PRO A 36 10.20 36.63 27.01
C PRO A 36 11.53 35.96 26.58
N ALA A 37 12.20 35.28 27.50
CA ALA A 37 13.45 34.58 27.20
C ALA A 37 13.26 33.42 26.22
N GLN A 38 12.15 32.67 26.31
CA GLN A 38 11.85 31.54 25.45
C GLN A 38 11.25 31.94 24.09
N LYS A 39 10.63 33.13 24.01
CA LYS A 39 10.10 33.67 22.74
C LYS A 39 11.18 33.88 21.68
N LYS A 40 12.43 34.11 22.09
CA LYS A 40 13.58 34.24 21.18
C LYS A 40 13.94 32.94 20.45
N LEU A 41 13.52 31.79 20.96
CA LEU A 41 13.81 30.47 20.37
C LEU A 41 12.76 30.04 19.32
N VAL A 42 11.55 30.62 19.38
CA VAL A 42 10.44 30.26 18.47
C VAL A 42 10.81 30.40 16.99
N PRO A 43 11.46 31.50 16.53
CA PRO A 43 11.81 31.64 15.11
C PRO A 43 12.89 30.65 14.64
N LEU A 44 13.65 30.04 15.56
CA LEU A 44 14.67 29.02 15.22
C LEU A 44 14.09 27.60 15.13
N VAL A 45 13.02 27.31 15.87
CA VAL A 45 12.43 25.99 15.91
C VAL A 45 11.70 25.66 14.59
N LEU A 46 10.97 26.61 14.01
CA LEU A 46 10.18 26.39 12.81
C LEU A 46 11.05 25.99 11.59
N PRO A 47 12.14 26.73 11.25
CA PRO A 47 13.04 26.31 10.17
C PRO A 47 13.68 24.95 10.39
N GLY A 48 14.06 24.65 11.65
CA GLY A 48 14.65 23.36 12.00
C GLY A 48 13.70 22.19 11.79
N VAL A 49 12.44 22.36 12.17
CA VAL A 49 11.41 21.34 11.98
C VAL A 49 11.08 21.15 10.49
N VAL A 50 10.94 22.24 9.72
CA VAL A 50 10.71 22.17 8.28
C VAL A 50 11.88 21.47 7.59
N LEU A 51 13.11 21.83 7.93
CA LEU A 51 14.32 21.18 7.41
C LEU A 51 14.34 19.69 7.76
N TRP A 52 14.01 19.33 9.00
CA TRP A 52 13.93 17.93 9.43
C TRP A 52 12.88 17.12 8.65
N ILE A 53 11.67 17.69 8.43
CA ILE A 53 10.63 17.06 7.64
C ILE A 53 11.10 16.83 6.19
N VAL A 54 11.71 17.83 5.57
CA VAL A 54 12.22 17.72 4.19
C VAL A 54 13.33 16.69 4.08
N LEU A 55 14.29 16.70 5.01
CA LEU A 55 15.38 15.71 5.04
C LEU A 55 14.86 14.30 5.31
N ALA A 56 13.95 14.14 6.26
CA ALA A 56 13.35 12.82 6.54
C ALA A 56 12.61 12.27 5.31
N GLN A 57 11.85 13.08 4.61
CA GLN A 57 11.17 12.64 3.39
C GLN A 57 12.15 12.25 2.28
N SER A 58 13.22 13.02 2.06
CA SER A 58 14.19 12.70 1.00
C SER A 58 15.00 11.44 1.28
N LEU A 59 15.33 11.19 2.57
CA LEU A 59 16.13 10.03 2.99
C LEU A 59 15.34 8.72 3.07
N PHE A 60 14.04 8.79 3.41
CA PHE A 60 13.23 7.60 3.71
C PHE A 60 12.12 7.29 2.69
N HIS A 61 12.00 8.05 1.61
CA HIS A 61 10.85 7.94 0.71
C HIS A 61 10.63 6.53 0.14
N LYS A 62 11.67 5.89 -0.40
CA LYS A 62 11.57 4.52 -0.95
C LYS A 62 11.47 3.44 0.13
N GLU A 63 12.23 3.60 1.21
CA GLU A 63 12.21 2.67 2.34
C GLU A 63 10.87 2.71 3.08
N TRP A 64 10.29 3.91 3.23
CA TRP A 64 9.01 4.11 3.89
C TRP A 64 7.90 3.28 3.24
N ALA A 65 7.77 3.33 1.93
CA ALA A 65 6.77 2.55 1.20
C ALA A 65 6.94 1.04 1.44
N SER A 66 8.17 0.53 1.41
CA SER A 66 8.46 -0.89 1.66
C SER A 66 8.15 -1.31 3.10
N LEU A 67 8.48 -0.47 4.09
CA LEU A 67 8.29 -0.77 5.50
C LEU A 67 6.82 -0.65 5.93
N THR A 68 6.10 0.37 5.48
CA THR A 68 4.69 0.58 5.84
C THR A 68 3.75 -0.42 5.20
N THR A 69 4.16 -1.00 4.07
CA THR A 69 3.38 -2.03 3.36
C THR A 69 3.90 -3.45 3.59
N ALA A 70 4.67 -3.66 4.67
CA ALA A 70 5.24 -4.96 5.00
C ALA A 70 4.24 -5.96 5.62
N GLY A 71 3.06 -5.50 6.03
CA GLY A 71 2.04 -6.37 6.63
C GLY A 71 2.43 -6.91 8.01
N ALA A 72 3.20 -6.14 8.79
CA ALA A 72 3.73 -6.54 10.10
C ALA A 72 2.67 -7.14 11.04
N TYR A 73 1.43 -6.67 10.98
CA TYR A 73 0.31 -7.18 11.79
C TYR A 73 -0.07 -8.64 11.49
N ARG A 74 0.43 -9.22 10.40
CA ARG A 74 0.18 -10.60 9.99
C ARG A 74 1.35 -11.57 10.24
N MET A 75 2.49 -11.06 10.66
CA MET A 75 3.67 -11.86 10.99
C MET A 75 3.46 -12.63 12.29
N ARG A 76 2.55 -13.63 12.29
CA ARG A 76 2.32 -14.49 13.44
C ARG A 76 3.55 -15.33 13.74
N GLY A 77 4.21 -15.09 14.87
CA GLY A 77 5.34 -15.89 15.36
C GLY A 77 6.68 -15.63 14.68
N GLN A 78 6.76 -14.71 13.74
CA GLN A 78 8.00 -14.27 13.09
C GLN A 78 8.16 -12.75 13.23
N ALA A 79 7.75 -12.20 14.37
CA ALA A 79 8.00 -10.80 14.65
C ALA A 79 9.51 -10.56 14.74
N ALA A 80 10.02 -9.62 13.97
CA ALA A 80 11.40 -9.19 14.08
C ALA A 80 11.69 -8.74 15.51
N GLU A 81 12.80 -9.19 16.09
CA GLU A 81 13.19 -8.85 17.47
C GLU A 81 13.68 -7.40 17.60
N SER A 82 14.03 -6.79 16.46
CA SER A 82 14.51 -5.41 16.40
C SER A 82 14.04 -4.68 15.15
N PHE A 83 14.05 -3.34 15.18
CA PHE A 83 13.76 -2.53 13.99
C PHE A 83 14.79 -2.74 12.87
N ALA A 84 16.04 -3.02 13.21
CA ALA A 84 17.10 -3.31 12.23
C ALA A 84 16.81 -4.60 11.46
N GLU A 85 16.37 -5.64 12.15
CA GLU A 85 15.97 -6.92 11.55
C GLU A 85 14.70 -6.76 10.69
N TYR A 86 13.68 -6.06 11.23
CA TYR A 86 12.47 -5.73 10.48
C TYR A 86 12.79 -5.01 9.16
N ARG A 87 13.69 -4.03 9.21
CA ARG A 87 14.16 -3.28 8.06
C ARG A 87 14.88 -4.19 7.06
N ALA A 88 15.79 -5.04 7.51
CA ALA A 88 16.54 -5.95 6.65
C ALA A 88 15.63 -6.93 5.90
N ILE A 89 14.65 -7.51 6.58
CA ILE A 89 13.67 -8.43 5.97
C ILE A 89 12.84 -7.71 4.90
N ASN A 90 12.39 -6.49 5.17
CA ASN A 90 11.48 -5.76 4.29
C ASN A 90 12.18 -4.97 3.17
N GLN A 91 13.51 -4.93 3.16
CA GLN A 91 14.31 -4.39 2.05
C GLN A 91 14.68 -5.46 1.01
N GLN A 92 14.48 -6.77 1.30
CA GLN A 92 14.81 -7.83 0.35
C GLN A 92 13.98 -7.82 -0.93
N PRO A 93 12.64 -7.60 -0.89
CA PRO A 93 11.85 -7.56 -2.11
C PRO A 93 12.02 -6.24 -2.86
N THR A 94 12.04 -6.32 -4.20
CA THR A 94 11.99 -5.13 -5.05
C THR A 94 10.56 -4.59 -5.11
N LEU A 95 10.38 -3.31 -4.80
CA LEU A 95 9.09 -2.64 -4.94
C LEU A 95 8.89 -2.22 -6.39
N LEU A 96 7.98 -2.90 -7.11
CA LEU A 96 7.64 -2.62 -8.51
C LEU A 96 6.56 -1.57 -8.66
N TYR A 97 5.57 -1.59 -7.76
CA TYR A 97 4.44 -0.66 -7.78
C TYR A 97 4.07 -0.28 -6.34
N HIS A 98 3.73 1.00 -6.15
CA HIS A 98 3.19 1.53 -4.90
C HIS A 98 2.26 2.70 -5.20
N ARG A 99 1.05 2.63 -4.70
CA ARG A 99 0.08 3.71 -4.80
C ARG A 99 -0.78 3.78 -3.53
N ASP A 100 -0.88 4.96 -2.97
CA ASP A 100 -1.83 5.27 -1.91
C ASP A 100 -3.13 5.75 -2.55
N GLY A 101 -4.18 4.94 -2.43
CA GLY A 101 -5.52 5.27 -2.93
C GLY A 101 -6.44 5.80 -1.83
N ALA A 102 -7.66 6.14 -2.22
CA ALA A 102 -8.68 6.64 -1.28
C ALA A 102 -9.13 5.55 -0.28
N SER A 103 -9.15 4.30 -0.70
CA SER A 103 -9.64 3.15 0.08
C SER A 103 -8.53 2.24 0.58
N ALA A 104 -7.39 2.19 -0.12
CA ALA A 104 -6.30 1.28 0.20
C ALA A 104 -4.96 1.76 -0.36
N THR A 105 -3.86 1.34 0.29
CA THR A 105 -2.52 1.39 -0.28
C THR A 105 -2.26 0.06 -1.00
N VAL A 106 -1.93 0.13 -2.29
CA VAL A 106 -1.66 -1.03 -3.13
C VAL A 106 -0.19 -1.09 -3.50
N THR A 107 0.42 -2.27 -3.38
CA THR A 107 1.81 -2.51 -3.76
C THR A 107 1.95 -3.79 -4.55
N VAL A 108 2.90 -3.80 -5.49
CA VAL A 108 3.43 -5.03 -6.09
C VAL A 108 4.89 -5.14 -5.70
N LYS A 109 5.26 -6.26 -5.11
CA LYS A 109 6.61 -6.58 -4.70
C LYS A 109 7.11 -7.85 -5.39
N GLU A 110 8.35 -7.80 -5.85
CA GLU A 110 9.04 -8.94 -6.41
C GLU A 110 10.03 -9.51 -5.39
N PHE A 111 9.86 -10.77 -5.04
CA PHE A 111 10.76 -11.54 -4.20
C PHE A 111 11.74 -12.37 -5.04
N PRO A 112 12.79 -12.93 -4.44
CA PRO A 112 13.71 -13.83 -5.15
C PRO A 112 12.98 -14.94 -5.92
N LYS A 113 13.53 -15.33 -7.07
CA LYS A 113 12.96 -16.28 -8.05
C LYS A 113 11.72 -15.75 -8.79
N ASN A 114 11.61 -14.43 -8.93
CA ASN A 114 10.54 -13.74 -9.67
C ASN A 114 9.14 -14.03 -9.09
N HIS A 115 9.05 -14.20 -7.78
CA HIS A 115 7.76 -14.32 -7.11
C HIS A 115 7.16 -12.94 -6.90
N LEU A 116 6.03 -12.68 -7.57
CA LEU A 116 5.27 -11.45 -7.45
C LEU A 116 4.20 -11.56 -6.37
N PHE A 117 4.04 -10.48 -5.62
CA PHE A 117 3.02 -10.36 -4.57
C PHE A 117 2.30 -9.03 -4.75
N LEU A 118 1.00 -9.09 -5.02
CA LEU A 118 0.09 -7.96 -4.96
C LEU A 118 -0.44 -7.88 -3.53
N GLN A 119 -0.22 -6.73 -2.90
CA GLN A 119 -0.61 -6.49 -1.52
C GLN A 119 -1.52 -5.28 -1.42
N VAL A 120 -2.58 -5.43 -0.64
CA VAL A 120 -3.53 -4.36 -0.29
C VAL A 120 -3.41 -4.10 1.21
N ASN A 121 -3.05 -2.87 1.58
CA ASN A 121 -2.76 -2.47 2.97
C ASN A 121 -1.74 -3.42 3.65
N GLY A 122 -0.73 -3.87 2.92
CA GLY A 122 0.30 -4.80 3.40
C GLY A 122 -0.14 -6.26 3.52
N LYS A 123 -1.39 -6.60 3.18
CA LYS A 123 -1.88 -7.97 3.09
C LYS A 123 -1.71 -8.48 1.67
N THR A 124 -1.11 -9.64 1.48
CA THR A 124 -1.08 -10.31 0.18
C THR A 124 -2.49 -10.78 -0.19
N ASP A 125 -3.00 -10.31 -1.31
CA ASP A 125 -4.28 -10.69 -1.87
C ASP A 125 -4.14 -11.57 -3.12
N ALA A 126 -2.99 -11.48 -3.82
CA ALA A 126 -2.64 -12.37 -4.92
C ALA A 126 -1.11 -12.53 -5.00
N SER A 127 -0.64 -13.71 -5.42
CA SER A 127 0.78 -13.91 -5.73
C SER A 127 0.99 -14.97 -6.81
N THR A 128 2.19 -15.02 -7.37
CA THR A 128 2.64 -16.12 -8.24
C THR A 128 3.14 -17.33 -7.43
N GLY A 129 2.91 -17.33 -6.12
CA GLY A 129 3.35 -18.36 -5.19
C GLY A 129 2.28 -19.40 -4.84
N THR A 130 2.20 -19.73 -3.56
CA THR A 130 1.37 -20.85 -3.05
C THR A 130 -0.13 -20.64 -3.22
N ASP A 131 -0.61 -19.41 -3.32
CA ASP A 131 -2.01 -19.05 -3.52
C ASP A 131 -2.44 -19.05 -5.00
N MET A 132 -1.50 -19.25 -5.94
CA MET A 132 -1.81 -19.36 -7.37
C MET A 132 -2.86 -20.45 -7.66
N LEU A 133 -2.75 -21.60 -7.00
CA LEU A 133 -3.74 -22.67 -7.15
C LEU A 133 -5.13 -22.20 -6.73
N THR A 134 -5.24 -21.46 -5.62
CA THR A 134 -6.52 -20.92 -5.16
C THR A 134 -7.12 -19.95 -6.18
N GLN A 135 -6.31 -19.05 -6.74
CA GLN A 135 -6.74 -18.09 -7.74
C GLN A 135 -7.27 -18.78 -9.01
N LEU A 136 -6.58 -19.83 -9.48
CA LEU A 136 -7.01 -20.62 -10.63
C LEU A 136 -8.31 -21.38 -10.34
N MET A 137 -8.38 -22.03 -9.17
CA MET A 137 -9.55 -22.83 -8.80
C MET A 137 -10.82 -21.99 -8.58
N LEU A 138 -10.68 -20.74 -8.14
CA LEU A 138 -11.80 -19.79 -8.04
C LEU A 138 -12.45 -19.53 -9.42
N GLY A 139 -11.70 -19.60 -10.50
CA GLY A 139 -12.24 -19.54 -11.87
C GLY A 139 -12.73 -20.89 -12.39
N HIS A 140 -11.91 -21.93 -12.28
CA HIS A 140 -12.22 -23.23 -12.87
C HIS A 140 -13.37 -23.95 -12.20
N VAL A 141 -13.46 -23.97 -10.87
CA VAL A 141 -14.47 -24.77 -10.15
C VAL A 141 -15.90 -24.33 -10.51
N PRO A 142 -16.29 -23.05 -10.40
CA PRO A 142 -17.65 -22.64 -10.76
C PRO A 142 -17.94 -22.86 -12.25
N ALA A 143 -16.96 -22.64 -13.14
CA ALA A 143 -17.14 -22.87 -14.57
C ALA A 143 -17.40 -24.35 -14.90
N LEU A 144 -16.73 -25.28 -14.20
CA LEU A 144 -16.92 -26.73 -14.40
C LEU A 144 -18.19 -27.26 -13.75
N LEU A 145 -18.69 -26.65 -12.69
CA LEU A 145 -19.90 -27.07 -12.00
C LEU A 145 -21.17 -26.52 -12.63
N HIS A 146 -21.09 -25.45 -13.42
CA HIS A 146 -22.24 -24.90 -14.13
C HIS A 146 -22.51 -25.70 -15.41
N ALA A 147 -23.78 -26.05 -15.66
CA ALA A 147 -24.15 -26.90 -16.82
C ALA A 147 -23.80 -26.24 -18.16
N GLU A 148 -24.07 -24.96 -18.30
CA GLU A 148 -23.83 -24.17 -19.53
C GLU A 148 -23.32 -22.77 -19.17
N PRO A 149 -22.03 -22.61 -18.84
CA PRO A 149 -21.48 -21.30 -18.46
C PRO A 149 -21.22 -20.46 -19.71
N HIS A 150 -21.95 -19.35 -19.88
CA HIS A 150 -21.77 -18.41 -21.00
C HIS A 150 -21.16 -17.07 -20.56
N SER A 151 -21.47 -16.65 -19.37
CA SER A 151 -20.95 -15.40 -18.80
C SER A 151 -20.58 -15.59 -17.34
N ALA A 152 -19.63 -14.79 -16.86
CA ALA A 152 -19.22 -14.78 -15.47
C ALA A 152 -19.08 -13.35 -14.94
N LEU A 153 -19.39 -13.16 -13.67
CA LEU A 153 -19.10 -11.93 -12.93
C LEU A 153 -18.05 -12.22 -11.86
N VAL A 154 -16.96 -11.47 -11.90
CA VAL A 154 -15.90 -11.51 -10.89
C VAL A 154 -15.94 -10.23 -10.06
N VAL A 155 -16.13 -10.37 -8.75
CA VAL A 155 -16.09 -9.27 -7.81
C VAL A 155 -14.72 -9.21 -7.14
N GLY A 156 -13.94 -8.17 -7.47
CA GLY A 156 -12.53 -8.04 -7.14
C GLY A 156 -11.62 -8.62 -8.23
N LEU A 157 -10.76 -7.75 -8.80
CA LEU A 157 -9.83 -8.14 -9.87
C LEU A 157 -8.62 -8.92 -9.32
N GLY A 158 -8.01 -8.41 -8.24
CA GLY A 158 -6.73 -8.93 -7.75
C GLY A 158 -5.65 -8.87 -8.84
N SER A 159 -5.00 -10.01 -9.09
CA SER A 159 -4.01 -10.18 -10.17
C SER A 159 -4.63 -10.47 -11.55
N GLY A 160 -5.95 -10.67 -11.64
CA GLY A 160 -6.62 -11.09 -12.87
C GLY A 160 -6.54 -12.58 -13.19
N VAL A 161 -5.83 -13.38 -12.43
CA VAL A 161 -5.65 -14.84 -12.67
C VAL A 161 -6.99 -15.58 -12.70
N THR A 162 -7.91 -15.25 -11.80
CA THR A 162 -9.27 -15.86 -11.80
C THR A 162 -10.04 -15.56 -13.09
N CYS A 163 -9.93 -14.31 -13.58
CA CYS A 163 -10.54 -13.93 -14.86
C CYS A 163 -9.90 -14.67 -16.03
N GLY A 164 -8.57 -14.79 -16.04
CA GLY A 164 -7.84 -15.58 -17.02
C GLY A 164 -8.26 -17.04 -17.00
N ALA A 165 -8.40 -17.66 -15.83
CA ALA A 165 -8.87 -19.03 -15.67
C ALA A 165 -10.28 -19.25 -16.25
N LEU A 166 -11.22 -18.32 -15.99
CA LEU A 166 -12.57 -18.35 -16.58
C LEU A 166 -12.53 -18.31 -18.10
N LEU A 167 -11.73 -17.43 -18.68
CA LEU A 167 -11.62 -17.26 -20.14
C LEU A 167 -10.98 -18.47 -20.86
N THR A 168 -10.38 -19.42 -20.17
CA THR A 168 -9.90 -20.67 -20.76
C THR A 168 -11.04 -21.64 -21.09
N HIS A 169 -12.23 -21.45 -20.53
CA HIS A 169 -13.41 -22.26 -20.81
C HIS A 169 -14.11 -21.76 -22.06
N THR A 170 -14.13 -22.58 -23.12
CA THR A 170 -14.65 -22.20 -24.45
C THR A 170 -16.12 -21.78 -24.45
N GLY A 171 -16.90 -22.22 -23.47
CA GLY A 171 -18.30 -21.82 -23.30
C GLY A 171 -18.47 -20.40 -22.77
N ILE A 172 -17.47 -19.87 -22.06
CA ILE A 172 -17.54 -18.53 -21.46
C ILE A 172 -17.06 -17.50 -22.49
N THR A 173 -18.00 -16.66 -22.94
CA THR A 173 -17.75 -15.63 -23.96
C THR A 173 -17.61 -14.24 -23.37
N ASN A 174 -18.07 -14.05 -22.14
CA ASN A 174 -18.00 -12.75 -21.43
C ASN A 174 -17.63 -12.94 -19.97
N VAL A 175 -16.69 -12.10 -19.49
CA VAL A 175 -16.32 -11.99 -18.06
C VAL A 175 -16.41 -10.53 -17.67
N ASP A 176 -17.40 -10.21 -16.85
CA ASP A 176 -17.51 -8.88 -16.24
C ASP A 176 -16.73 -8.85 -14.94
N VAL A 177 -16.00 -7.76 -14.70
CA VAL A 177 -15.18 -7.58 -13.49
C VAL A 177 -15.56 -6.28 -12.81
N VAL A 178 -15.84 -6.36 -11.52
CA VAL A 178 -16.07 -5.17 -10.67
C VAL A 178 -14.92 -5.04 -9.68
N GLU A 179 -14.16 -3.96 -9.79
CA GLU A 179 -13.06 -3.63 -8.89
C GLU A 179 -13.29 -2.22 -8.30
N ILE A 180 -13.15 -2.10 -6.98
CA ILE A 180 -13.40 -0.84 -6.25
C ILE A 180 -12.16 0.08 -6.27
N SER A 181 -10.96 -0.50 -6.38
CA SER A 181 -9.69 0.23 -6.34
C SER A 181 -9.08 0.35 -7.73
N PRO A 182 -9.03 1.55 -8.31
CA PRO A 182 -8.30 1.77 -9.57
C PRO A 182 -6.82 1.43 -9.45
N GLU A 183 -6.24 1.53 -8.25
CA GLU A 183 -4.86 1.18 -7.97
C GLU A 183 -4.62 -0.34 -8.13
N VAL A 184 -5.61 -1.19 -7.81
CA VAL A 184 -5.54 -2.64 -8.06
C VAL A 184 -5.57 -2.93 -9.56
N VAL A 185 -6.40 -2.20 -10.33
CA VAL A 185 -6.45 -2.34 -11.80
C VAL A 185 -5.09 -1.98 -12.43
N GLU A 186 -4.42 -0.95 -11.93
CA GLU A 186 -3.07 -0.59 -12.39
C GLU A 186 -2.03 -1.65 -11.96
N ALA A 187 -2.11 -2.13 -10.73
CA ALA A 187 -1.20 -3.14 -10.17
C ALA A 187 -1.28 -4.50 -10.87
N ALA A 188 -2.46 -4.87 -11.37
CA ALA A 188 -2.68 -6.13 -12.10
C ALA A 188 -1.94 -6.23 -13.45
N ARG A 189 -1.25 -5.16 -13.87
CA ARG A 189 -0.44 -5.15 -15.12
C ARG A 189 0.98 -5.68 -14.92
N TYR A 190 1.39 -5.90 -13.69
CA TYR A 190 2.70 -6.46 -13.34
C TYR A 190 2.61 -7.97 -13.20
#